data_0913e17dd834ba527d042a86b5774344
#
_entry.id   0913e17dd834ba527d042a86b5774344
#
_cell.length_a   1.000
_cell.length_b   1.000
_cell.length_c   1.000
_cell.angle_alpha   90.00
_cell.angle_beta   90.00
_cell.angle_gamma   90.00
#
_symmetry.space_group_name_H-M   'P 1'
#
loop_
_entity.id
_entity.type
_entity.pdbx_description
1 polymer ?
#
loop_
_entity_poly.entity_id
_entity_poly.type
_entity_poly.pdbx_seq_one_letter_code
_entity_poly.pdbx_strand_id
1 'polypeptide(L)'
;MIENLRNIAIIAHVDHGKTTLVDKLLRLSGTLDRKELENERVMDSNDQEKERGITILAKNTALKWKDYNINIVDTPGHADFGGEVERVMSMVDCVLLVVDSIDGPMPQTRFVTQKAFQAGLNPIVVVNKIDRPGARPDWVVDQIFDLFDNLGATDKQLDFPIVYASALNGLSGLDHENLQDNMDALFQAIVDHVPAPDVDVDGPFQMQISQLDYNSFLGVIGVGRIKRGKIKTNTPVVAIGADGKKRQGRILKIMGHSGLQRVEVPEAEAGDIVCVSGMDELFISDTLCDMNHVEALPPLTVDEPTVSMTFQVNDSPFAGKEGKFVTSRNIKERLEKELLHNVALRVEEGDSADKFKVSGRGELHLSVLIETMRREGFELAIGRPEVVIRDIDGEKQEPYENVIIDIEEQHQGALMEQMGLRKGDLTNMSPDGKGRIRLEYTIPARGLIGFRNNFLTMTSGTGILASTFSHYGPIKGGDVAHRQNGVLVSMATGKALTYSLETLQSRGKLFLEPGQEIYEGQLAGIHSRDNDLTINPTKGKKLDNMRASGKDEVIALVPPIKFTLEQALEFIDDDELVEVTPKSIRLRKKILDENQRKRAAKN
;
A
#
# COMPACT_ATOMS: atom_id res chain seq x y z
N MET A 1 -3.89 -36.69 6.45
CA MET A 1 -4.51 -35.40 6.09
C MET A 1 -3.47 -34.34 5.71
N ILE A 2 -2.33 -34.28 6.36
CA ILE A 2 -1.27 -33.30 6.02
C ILE A 2 -0.69 -33.50 4.62
N GLU A 3 -0.56 -34.74 4.16
CA GLU A 3 -0.06 -35.06 2.82
C GLU A 3 -0.89 -34.40 1.69
N ASN A 4 -2.16 -34.14 1.95
CA ASN A 4 -3.09 -33.52 1.01
C ASN A 4 -3.30 -32.01 1.26
N LEU A 5 -2.52 -31.40 2.14
CA LEU A 5 -2.57 -29.96 2.41
C LEU A 5 -1.52 -29.23 1.59
N ARG A 6 -1.91 -28.08 0.98
CA ARG A 6 -1.01 -27.18 0.25
C ARG A 6 -1.25 -25.76 0.70
N ASN A 7 -0.20 -25.07 1.15
CA ASN A 7 -0.26 -23.66 1.56
C ASN A 7 0.55 -22.84 0.58
N ILE A 8 -0.11 -21.96 -0.17
CA ILE A 8 0.52 -21.11 -1.18
C ILE A 8 0.20 -19.64 -0.95
N ALA A 9 1.17 -18.77 -1.26
CA ALA A 9 0.92 -17.35 -1.39
C ALA A 9 0.86 -16.98 -2.89
N ILE A 10 -0.08 -16.14 -3.28
CA ILE A 10 -0.15 -15.61 -4.64
C ILE A 10 0.48 -14.22 -4.66
N ILE A 11 1.48 -14.06 -5.51
CA ILE A 11 2.23 -12.83 -5.70
C ILE A 11 2.16 -12.39 -7.16
N ALA A 12 1.97 -11.09 -7.38
CA ALA A 12 1.91 -10.51 -8.73
C ALA A 12 2.16 -9.00 -8.66
N HIS A 13 2.52 -8.44 -9.81
CA HIS A 13 2.38 -6.99 -10.01
C HIS A 13 0.91 -6.60 -10.13
N VAL A 14 0.60 -5.32 -9.88
CA VAL A 14 -0.73 -4.74 -10.12
C VAL A 14 -1.12 -5.00 -11.57
N ASP A 15 -2.38 -5.33 -11.81
CA ASP A 15 -2.96 -5.65 -13.13
C ASP A 15 -2.41 -6.90 -13.85
N HIS A 16 -1.52 -7.70 -13.28
CA HIS A 16 -1.09 -8.98 -13.86
C HIS A 16 -2.17 -10.08 -13.80
N GLY A 17 -3.31 -9.79 -13.15
CA GLY A 17 -4.47 -10.69 -13.12
C GLY A 17 -4.53 -11.61 -11.91
N LYS A 18 -3.85 -11.28 -10.81
CA LYS A 18 -3.86 -12.04 -9.54
C LYS A 18 -5.28 -12.31 -9.05
N THR A 19 -6.08 -11.26 -8.82
CA THR A 19 -7.47 -11.36 -8.34
C THR A 19 -8.33 -12.19 -9.29
N THR A 20 -8.20 -11.96 -10.61
CA THR A 20 -8.93 -12.72 -11.64
C THR A 20 -8.58 -14.21 -11.60
N LEU A 21 -7.31 -14.54 -11.39
CA LEU A 21 -6.85 -15.94 -11.29
C LEU A 21 -7.44 -16.62 -10.06
N VAL A 22 -7.36 -15.97 -8.88
CA VAL A 22 -7.93 -16.52 -7.63
C VAL A 22 -9.42 -16.71 -7.74
N ASP A 23 -10.16 -15.71 -8.24
CA ASP A 23 -11.60 -15.80 -8.46
C ASP A 23 -11.95 -16.98 -9.38
N LYS A 24 -11.15 -17.20 -10.45
CA LYS A 24 -11.37 -18.31 -11.37
C LYS A 24 -11.13 -19.66 -10.71
N LEU A 25 -10.05 -19.80 -9.93
CA LEU A 25 -9.76 -21.01 -9.17
C LEU A 25 -10.88 -21.33 -8.16
N LEU A 26 -11.37 -20.32 -7.42
CA LEU A 26 -12.46 -20.48 -6.48
C LEU A 26 -13.77 -20.93 -7.16
N ARG A 27 -14.08 -20.36 -8.32
CA ARG A 27 -15.28 -20.73 -9.09
C ARG A 27 -15.22 -22.15 -9.61
N LEU A 28 -14.07 -22.57 -10.15
CA LEU A 28 -13.88 -23.90 -10.73
C LEU A 28 -13.75 -25.00 -9.68
N SER A 29 -13.26 -24.68 -8.48
CA SER A 29 -13.22 -25.64 -7.36
C SER A 29 -14.61 -25.96 -6.78
N GLY A 30 -15.66 -25.22 -7.17
CA GLY A 30 -17.01 -25.40 -6.64
C GLY A 30 -17.17 -24.98 -5.18
N THR A 31 -16.22 -24.22 -4.65
CA THR A 31 -16.18 -23.83 -3.22
C THR A 31 -17.05 -22.60 -2.92
N LEU A 32 -17.41 -21.82 -3.95
CA LEU A 32 -18.22 -20.60 -3.79
C LEU A 32 -19.71 -20.89 -3.77
N ASP A 33 -20.45 -20.21 -2.89
CA ASP A 33 -21.90 -20.23 -2.83
C ASP A 33 -22.52 -19.48 -4.03
N ARG A 34 -23.81 -19.78 -4.35
CA ARG A 34 -24.53 -19.15 -5.48
C ARG A 34 -24.56 -17.62 -5.42
N LYS A 35 -24.60 -17.02 -4.23
CA LYS A 35 -24.59 -15.55 -4.04
C LYS A 35 -23.21 -14.94 -4.27
N GLU A 36 -22.15 -15.67 -3.98
CA GLU A 36 -20.76 -15.25 -4.21
C GLU A 36 -20.39 -15.36 -5.70
N LEU A 37 -21.01 -16.29 -6.42
CA LEU A 37 -20.82 -16.45 -7.87
C LEU A 37 -21.35 -15.26 -8.70
N GLU A 38 -22.28 -14.47 -8.16
CA GLU A 38 -22.86 -13.29 -8.83
C GLU A 38 -21.97 -12.04 -8.70
N ASN A 39 -21.02 -12.02 -7.75
CA ASN A 39 -20.13 -10.89 -7.55
C ASN A 39 -18.86 -11.01 -8.41
N GLU A 40 -18.55 -9.98 -9.17
CA GLU A 40 -17.24 -9.82 -9.79
C GLU A 40 -16.22 -9.37 -8.72
N ARG A 41 -14.99 -9.93 -8.76
CA ARG A 41 -13.88 -9.64 -7.82
C ARG A 41 -14.23 -9.97 -6.36
N VAL A 42 -14.57 -11.20 -6.09
CA VAL A 42 -14.97 -11.70 -4.76
C VAL A 42 -13.89 -11.45 -3.69
N MET A 43 -12.60 -11.45 -4.08
CA MET A 43 -11.48 -11.20 -3.17
C MET A 43 -11.33 -9.74 -2.74
N ASP A 44 -11.71 -8.76 -3.56
CA ASP A 44 -11.57 -7.34 -3.24
C ASP A 44 -12.75 -6.87 -2.39
N SER A 45 -12.70 -7.10 -1.08
CA SER A 45 -13.79 -6.75 -0.14
C SER A 45 -13.71 -5.32 0.40
N ASN A 46 -12.52 -4.68 0.35
CA ASN A 46 -12.30 -3.33 0.84
C ASN A 46 -12.54 -2.31 -0.28
N ASP A 47 -13.33 -1.27 0.01
CA ASP A 47 -13.63 -0.21 -0.97
C ASP A 47 -12.35 0.51 -1.46
N GLN A 48 -11.36 0.71 -0.60
CA GLN A 48 -10.09 1.31 -1.00
C GLN A 48 -9.28 0.42 -1.95
N GLU A 49 -9.34 -0.91 -1.79
CA GLU A 49 -8.70 -1.85 -2.71
C GLU A 49 -9.36 -1.80 -4.09
N LYS A 50 -10.71 -1.76 -4.13
CA LYS A 50 -11.47 -1.66 -5.39
C LYS A 50 -11.20 -0.34 -6.13
N GLU A 51 -11.18 0.77 -5.39
CA GLU A 51 -10.95 2.10 -5.96
C GLU A 51 -9.54 2.27 -6.51
N ARG A 52 -8.54 1.69 -5.83
CA ARG A 52 -7.12 1.79 -6.19
C ARG A 52 -6.62 0.68 -7.10
N GLY A 53 -7.37 -0.41 -7.21
CA GLY A 53 -6.97 -1.61 -7.97
C GLY A 53 -5.80 -2.38 -7.38
N ILE A 54 -5.53 -2.24 -6.06
CA ILE A 54 -4.41 -2.88 -5.37
C ILE A 54 -4.89 -3.67 -4.16
N THR A 55 -4.23 -4.79 -3.87
CA THR A 55 -4.41 -5.50 -2.59
C THR A 55 -3.65 -4.77 -1.49
N ILE A 56 -4.33 -4.40 -0.41
CA ILE A 56 -3.76 -3.70 0.76
C ILE A 56 -3.51 -4.68 1.90
N LEU A 57 -4.50 -5.53 2.20
CA LEU A 57 -4.45 -6.51 3.27
C LEU A 57 -4.39 -7.93 2.70
N ALA A 58 -3.55 -8.76 3.30
CA ALA A 58 -3.51 -10.17 2.96
C ALA A 58 -4.83 -10.86 3.34
N LYS A 59 -5.33 -11.73 2.48
CA LYS A 59 -6.56 -12.49 2.68
C LYS A 59 -6.31 -13.97 2.52
N ASN A 60 -6.87 -14.73 3.44
CA ASN A 60 -6.80 -16.18 3.41
C ASN A 60 -8.06 -16.75 2.78
N THR A 61 -7.88 -17.69 1.89
CA THR A 61 -8.95 -18.47 1.29
C THR A 61 -8.53 -19.93 1.19
N ALA A 62 -9.49 -20.84 1.18
CA ALA A 62 -9.22 -22.26 1.01
C ALA A 62 -10.15 -22.86 -0.03
N LEU A 63 -9.62 -23.72 -0.85
CA LEU A 63 -10.38 -24.45 -1.86
C LEU A 63 -10.05 -25.94 -1.82
N LYS A 64 -10.95 -26.75 -2.35
CA LYS A 64 -10.75 -28.18 -2.52
C LYS A 64 -10.61 -28.51 -3.99
N TRP A 65 -9.59 -29.31 -4.31
CA TRP A 65 -9.42 -29.89 -5.62
C TRP A 65 -9.05 -31.36 -5.51
N LYS A 66 -9.92 -32.24 -6.02
CA LYS A 66 -9.85 -33.69 -5.75
C LYS A 66 -9.79 -33.95 -4.24
N ASP A 67 -8.77 -34.65 -3.78
CA ASP A 67 -8.56 -34.97 -2.36
C ASP A 67 -7.69 -33.92 -1.62
N TYR A 68 -7.27 -32.86 -2.30
CA TYR A 68 -6.38 -31.84 -1.76
C TYR A 68 -7.14 -30.64 -1.21
N ASN A 69 -6.67 -30.14 -0.07
CA ASN A 69 -7.02 -28.84 0.49
C ASN A 69 -5.91 -27.84 0.13
N ILE A 70 -6.24 -26.78 -0.57
CA ILE A 70 -5.31 -25.75 -0.99
C ILE A 70 -5.67 -24.45 -0.30
N ASN A 71 -4.82 -24.00 0.62
CA ASN A 71 -4.91 -22.70 1.23
C ASN A 71 -4.17 -21.69 0.35
N ILE A 72 -4.85 -20.62 0.00
CA ILE A 72 -4.30 -19.53 -0.80
C ILE A 72 -4.29 -18.27 0.04
N VAL A 73 -3.11 -17.69 0.23
CA VAL A 73 -2.95 -16.39 0.87
C VAL A 73 -2.70 -15.35 -0.21
N ASP A 74 -3.66 -14.45 -0.40
CA ASP A 74 -3.52 -13.30 -1.29
C ASP A 74 -2.61 -12.26 -0.66
N THR A 75 -1.55 -11.85 -1.35
CA THR A 75 -0.53 -10.93 -0.82
C THR A 75 -0.58 -9.57 -1.50
N PRO A 76 -0.36 -8.48 -0.74
CA PRO A 76 -0.10 -7.19 -1.33
C PRO A 76 1.11 -7.23 -2.27
N GLY A 77 1.00 -6.55 -3.42
CA GLY A 77 2.12 -6.44 -4.37
C GLY A 77 3.02 -5.23 -4.11
N HIS A 78 2.54 -4.21 -3.41
CA HIS A 78 3.23 -2.95 -3.24
C HIS A 78 4.25 -3.01 -2.08
N ALA A 79 5.44 -2.44 -2.28
CA ALA A 79 6.53 -2.46 -1.29
C ALA A 79 6.16 -1.78 0.05
N ASP A 80 5.27 -0.77 0.03
CA ASP A 80 4.78 -0.10 1.24
C ASP A 80 4.05 -1.04 2.20
N PHE A 81 3.56 -2.19 1.70
CA PHE A 81 2.93 -3.24 2.50
C PHE A 81 3.86 -4.44 2.75
N GLY A 82 5.18 -4.21 2.67
CA GLY A 82 6.19 -5.27 2.86
C GLY A 82 6.06 -6.04 4.16
N GLY A 83 5.64 -5.39 5.24
CA GLY A 83 5.37 -6.07 6.51
C GLY A 83 4.26 -7.12 6.42
N GLU A 84 3.23 -6.89 5.61
CA GLU A 84 2.19 -7.88 5.32
C GLU A 84 2.76 -9.04 4.52
N VAL A 85 3.58 -8.75 3.50
CA VAL A 85 4.23 -9.77 2.66
C VAL A 85 5.10 -10.70 3.51
N GLU A 86 5.96 -10.17 4.38
CA GLU A 86 6.85 -10.97 5.23
C GLU A 86 6.06 -11.91 6.15
N ARG A 87 4.97 -11.42 6.73
CA ARG A 87 4.10 -12.23 7.59
C ARG A 87 3.40 -13.35 6.83
N VAL A 88 2.94 -13.07 5.60
CA VAL A 88 2.35 -14.10 4.72
C VAL A 88 3.35 -15.18 4.39
N MET A 89 4.60 -14.81 4.03
CA MET A 89 5.64 -15.78 3.68
C MET A 89 5.94 -16.76 4.83
N SER A 90 5.71 -16.36 6.08
CA SER A 90 5.89 -17.25 7.25
C SER A 90 4.82 -18.34 7.38
N MET A 91 3.68 -18.20 6.68
CA MET A 91 2.55 -19.11 6.78
C MET A 91 2.48 -20.16 5.65
N VAL A 92 3.22 -19.96 4.57
CA VAL A 92 3.08 -20.75 3.34
C VAL A 92 4.31 -21.62 3.06
N ASP A 93 4.16 -22.56 2.14
CA ASP A 93 5.21 -23.51 1.76
C ASP A 93 5.76 -23.26 0.34
N CYS A 94 5.04 -22.44 -0.46
CA CYS A 94 5.41 -22.13 -1.83
C CYS A 94 4.75 -20.79 -2.25
N VAL A 95 5.28 -20.16 -3.30
CA VAL A 95 4.70 -18.96 -3.90
C VAL A 95 4.27 -19.21 -5.33
N LEU A 96 3.09 -18.71 -5.70
CA LEU A 96 2.59 -18.71 -7.05
C LEU A 96 2.83 -17.30 -7.65
N LEU A 97 3.82 -17.18 -8.51
CA LEU A 97 4.19 -15.92 -9.15
C LEU A 97 3.42 -15.75 -10.47
N VAL A 98 2.52 -14.77 -10.50
CA VAL A 98 1.71 -14.46 -11.69
C VAL A 98 2.34 -13.29 -12.45
N VAL A 99 2.69 -13.51 -13.72
CA VAL A 99 3.34 -12.53 -14.60
C VAL A 99 2.54 -12.38 -15.88
N ASP A 100 2.32 -11.13 -16.30
CA ASP A 100 1.67 -10.82 -17.60
C ASP A 100 2.58 -11.23 -18.76
N SER A 101 2.00 -11.91 -19.76
CA SER A 101 2.71 -12.41 -20.95
C SER A 101 3.21 -11.30 -21.89
N ILE A 102 2.78 -10.07 -21.72
CA ILE A 102 3.20 -8.91 -22.51
C ILE A 102 4.25 -8.10 -21.76
N ASP A 103 3.95 -7.75 -20.49
CA ASP A 103 4.76 -6.83 -19.71
C ASP A 103 5.99 -7.50 -19.08
N GLY A 104 5.89 -8.80 -18.78
CA GLY A 104 6.95 -9.53 -18.09
C GLY A 104 7.05 -9.17 -16.61
N PRO A 105 8.16 -9.53 -15.93
CA PRO A 105 8.35 -9.23 -14.52
C PRO A 105 8.56 -7.73 -14.30
N MET A 106 7.67 -7.14 -13.53
CA MET A 106 7.63 -5.72 -13.20
C MET A 106 8.29 -5.44 -11.83
N PRO A 107 8.60 -4.18 -11.48
CA PRO A 107 9.37 -3.87 -10.28
C PRO A 107 8.79 -4.42 -8.97
N GLN A 108 7.47 -4.42 -8.79
CA GLN A 108 6.84 -4.99 -7.59
C GLN A 108 7.03 -6.50 -7.51
N THR A 109 7.05 -7.19 -8.66
CA THR A 109 7.37 -8.62 -8.75
C THR A 109 8.73 -8.91 -8.12
N ARG A 110 9.75 -8.09 -8.43
CA ARG A 110 11.11 -8.22 -7.88
C ARG A 110 11.10 -8.18 -6.34
N PHE A 111 10.44 -7.19 -5.75
CA PHE A 111 10.39 -7.04 -4.30
C PHE A 111 9.76 -8.25 -3.61
N VAL A 112 8.57 -8.67 -4.04
CA VAL A 112 7.86 -9.77 -3.39
C VAL A 112 8.57 -11.10 -3.59
N THR A 113 9.16 -11.32 -4.77
CA THR A 113 9.99 -12.52 -5.06
C THR A 113 11.23 -12.55 -4.19
N GLN A 114 11.91 -11.42 -3.98
CA GLN A 114 13.06 -11.34 -3.09
C GLN A 114 12.70 -11.74 -1.65
N LYS A 115 11.55 -11.27 -1.13
CA LYS A 115 11.06 -11.66 0.21
C LYS A 115 10.71 -13.14 0.28
N ALA A 116 10.13 -13.71 -0.77
CA ALA A 116 9.85 -15.15 -0.85
C ALA A 116 11.15 -15.99 -0.82
N PHE A 117 12.17 -15.58 -1.57
CA PHE A 117 13.47 -16.27 -1.59
C PHE A 117 14.21 -16.17 -0.26
N GLN A 118 14.16 -15.00 0.40
CA GLN A 118 14.70 -14.82 1.75
C GLN A 118 14.02 -15.75 2.78
N ALA A 119 12.72 -16.02 2.59
CA ALA A 119 11.97 -16.98 3.39
C ALA A 119 12.23 -18.46 3.00
N GLY A 120 13.07 -18.71 1.99
CA GLY A 120 13.40 -20.06 1.51
C GLY A 120 12.32 -20.73 0.68
N LEU A 121 11.32 -19.97 0.19
CA LEU A 121 10.22 -20.51 -0.60
C LEU A 121 10.62 -20.74 -2.05
N ASN A 122 10.05 -21.80 -2.65
CA ASN A 122 10.21 -22.06 -4.08
C ASN A 122 9.05 -21.46 -4.86
N PRO A 123 9.27 -20.94 -6.08
CA PRO A 123 8.21 -20.37 -6.91
C PRO A 123 7.60 -21.39 -7.87
N ILE A 124 6.31 -21.24 -8.16
CA ILE A 124 5.65 -21.73 -9.38
C ILE A 124 5.31 -20.50 -10.19
N VAL A 125 5.69 -20.47 -11.46
CA VAL A 125 5.46 -19.32 -12.33
C VAL A 125 4.19 -19.54 -13.16
N VAL A 126 3.30 -18.54 -13.16
CA VAL A 126 2.12 -18.51 -14.04
C VAL A 126 2.27 -17.35 -15.02
N VAL A 127 2.53 -17.67 -16.28
CA VAL A 127 2.53 -16.69 -17.38
C VAL A 127 1.08 -16.49 -17.81
N ASN A 128 0.48 -15.38 -17.39
CA ASN A 128 -0.94 -15.10 -17.57
C ASN A 128 -1.22 -14.19 -18.77
N LYS A 129 -2.47 -14.14 -19.20
CA LYS A 129 -2.98 -13.33 -20.31
C LYS A 129 -2.38 -13.73 -21.67
N ILE A 130 -2.12 -15.01 -21.86
CA ILE A 130 -1.59 -15.59 -23.11
C ILE A 130 -2.49 -15.30 -24.33
N ASP A 131 -3.79 -15.10 -24.09
CA ASP A 131 -4.79 -14.77 -25.10
C ASP A 131 -4.66 -13.37 -25.70
N ARG A 132 -3.84 -12.51 -25.12
CA ARG A 132 -3.71 -11.13 -25.60
C ARG A 132 -2.87 -11.03 -26.87
N PRO A 133 -3.27 -10.19 -27.84
CA PRO A 133 -2.44 -9.85 -28.97
C PRO A 133 -1.11 -9.24 -28.51
N GLY A 134 0.01 -9.80 -28.96
CA GLY A 134 1.36 -9.37 -28.58
C GLY A 134 1.94 -10.10 -27.36
N ALA A 135 1.29 -11.15 -26.86
CA ALA A 135 1.87 -12.06 -25.88
C ALA A 135 3.21 -12.64 -26.39
N ARG A 136 4.20 -12.70 -25.50
CA ARG A 136 5.56 -13.19 -25.77
C ARG A 136 6.06 -14.08 -24.63
N PRO A 137 5.44 -15.24 -24.45
CA PRO A 137 5.65 -16.10 -23.29
C PRO A 137 7.12 -16.50 -23.09
N ASP A 138 7.84 -16.87 -24.16
CA ASP A 138 9.25 -17.29 -24.07
C ASP A 138 10.13 -16.16 -23.56
N TRP A 139 9.96 -14.95 -24.09
CA TRP A 139 10.69 -13.78 -23.61
C TRP A 139 10.39 -13.49 -22.13
N VAL A 140 9.14 -13.66 -21.68
CA VAL A 140 8.77 -13.46 -20.27
C VAL A 140 9.47 -14.49 -19.38
N VAL A 141 9.55 -15.74 -19.80
CA VAL A 141 10.25 -16.80 -19.07
C VAL A 141 11.75 -16.48 -18.93
N ASP A 142 12.39 -16.03 -20.02
CA ASP A 142 13.79 -15.59 -19.99
C ASP A 142 13.99 -14.43 -19.01
N GLN A 143 13.09 -13.44 -19.02
CA GLN A 143 13.16 -12.30 -18.09
C GLN A 143 12.94 -12.71 -16.62
N ILE A 144 12.13 -13.73 -16.37
CA ILE A 144 11.92 -14.27 -15.02
C ILE A 144 13.18 -15.02 -14.56
N PHE A 145 13.79 -15.79 -15.44
CA PHE A 145 15.04 -16.48 -15.13
C PHE A 145 16.14 -15.48 -14.78
N ASP A 146 16.33 -14.44 -15.60
CA ASP A 146 17.28 -13.36 -15.32
C ASP A 146 16.99 -12.65 -14.00
N LEU A 147 15.69 -12.42 -13.69
CA LEU A 147 15.29 -11.84 -12.42
C LEU A 147 15.68 -12.72 -11.24
N PHE A 148 15.44 -14.02 -11.32
CA PHE A 148 15.72 -14.96 -10.23
C PHE A 148 17.23 -15.11 -10.01
N ASP A 149 18.02 -15.20 -11.08
CA ASP A 149 19.49 -15.23 -11.01
C ASP A 149 20.03 -13.95 -10.34
N ASN A 150 19.54 -12.78 -10.76
CA ASN A 150 19.91 -11.49 -10.18
C ASN A 150 19.50 -11.33 -8.71
N LEU A 151 18.50 -12.07 -8.24
CA LEU A 151 18.08 -12.10 -6.84
C LEU A 151 18.87 -13.13 -6.00
N GLY A 152 19.81 -13.85 -6.62
CA GLY A 152 20.61 -14.87 -5.96
C GLY A 152 19.82 -16.14 -5.63
N ALA A 153 18.90 -16.53 -6.53
CA ALA A 153 18.13 -17.76 -6.38
C ALA A 153 19.04 -19.00 -6.30
N THR A 154 18.61 -19.98 -5.52
CA THR A 154 19.25 -21.31 -5.48
C THR A 154 18.92 -22.10 -6.73
N ASP A 155 19.72 -23.13 -7.06
CA ASP A 155 19.48 -24.02 -8.21
C ASP A 155 18.04 -24.59 -8.19
N LYS A 156 17.52 -24.90 -7.00
CA LYS A 156 16.12 -25.38 -6.82
C LYS A 156 15.09 -24.32 -7.15
N GLN A 157 15.38 -23.05 -6.88
CA GLN A 157 14.49 -21.94 -7.21
C GLN A 157 14.58 -21.54 -8.67
N LEU A 158 15.71 -21.81 -9.34
CA LEU A 158 15.89 -21.61 -10.79
C LEU A 158 15.24 -22.73 -11.63
N ASP A 159 15.04 -23.93 -11.06
CA ASP A 159 14.28 -25.03 -11.68
C ASP A 159 12.79 -24.92 -11.37
N PHE A 160 12.20 -23.77 -11.71
CA PHE A 160 10.81 -23.47 -11.41
C PHE A 160 9.83 -24.03 -12.44
N PRO A 161 8.70 -24.63 -11.99
CA PRO A 161 7.63 -25.06 -12.89
C PRO A 161 6.92 -23.85 -13.51
N ILE A 162 6.53 -23.98 -14.79
CA ILE A 162 5.84 -22.94 -15.55
C ILE A 162 4.46 -23.45 -15.97
N VAL A 163 3.44 -22.61 -15.76
CA VAL A 163 2.08 -22.81 -16.25
C VAL A 163 1.67 -21.58 -17.06
N TYR A 164 1.17 -21.81 -18.26
CA TYR A 164 0.61 -20.76 -19.11
C TYR A 164 -0.89 -20.68 -18.90
N ALA A 165 -1.43 -19.46 -18.77
CA ALA A 165 -2.84 -19.28 -18.45
C ALA A 165 -3.47 -18.05 -19.12
N SER A 166 -4.76 -18.15 -19.34
CA SER A 166 -5.67 -17.01 -19.50
C SER A 166 -6.70 -17.06 -18.37
N ALA A 167 -6.42 -16.37 -17.28
CA ALA A 167 -7.27 -16.37 -16.10
C ALA A 167 -8.69 -15.87 -16.42
N LEU A 168 -8.82 -14.87 -17.29
CA LEU A 168 -10.11 -14.33 -17.72
C LEU A 168 -10.97 -15.40 -18.41
N ASN A 169 -10.39 -16.14 -19.35
CA ASN A 169 -11.07 -17.16 -20.12
C ASN A 169 -11.12 -18.51 -19.39
N GLY A 170 -10.28 -18.74 -18.38
CA GLY A 170 -10.19 -19.99 -17.62
C GLY A 170 -9.45 -21.09 -18.35
N LEU A 171 -8.46 -20.71 -19.14
CA LEU A 171 -7.60 -21.63 -19.89
C LEU A 171 -6.28 -21.81 -19.15
N SER A 172 -5.74 -23.02 -19.16
CA SER A 172 -4.39 -23.28 -18.66
C SER A 172 -3.71 -24.45 -19.41
N GLY A 173 -2.38 -24.46 -19.39
CA GLY A 173 -1.58 -25.52 -20.02
C GLY A 173 -0.11 -25.43 -19.60
N LEU A 174 0.64 -26.52 -19.87
CA LEU A 174 2.09 -26.55 -19.70
C LEU A 174 2.83 -26.08 -20.99
N ASP A 175 2.09 -25.87 -22.05
CA ASP A 175 2.54 -25.37 -23.33
C ASP A 175 1.65 -24.22 -23.76
N HIS A 176 2.24 -23.08 -24.10
CA HIS A 176 1.51 -21.85 -24.45
C HIS A 176 0.75 -21.95 -25.79
N GLU A 177 1.12 -22.89 -26.67
CA GLU A 177 0.44 -23.14 -27.94
C GLU A 177 -0.76 -24.10 -27.78
N ASN A 178 -0.83 -24.81 -26.64
CA ASN A 178 -1.82 -25.88 -26.42
C ASN A 178 -2.51 -25.78 -25.06
N LEU A 179 -3.27 -24.69 -24.86
CA LEU A 179 -4.04 -24.48 -23.64
C LEU A 179 -5.32 -25.31 -23.65
N GLN A 180 -5.68 -25.84 -22.50
CA GLN A 180 -6.93 -26.57 -22.26
C GLN A 180 -8.00 -25.60 -21.72
N ASP A 181 -9.27 -25.89 -22.01
CA ASP A 181 -10.43 -25.11 -21.52
C ASP A 181 -10.79 -25.46 -20.07
N ASN A 182 -9.79 -25.39 -19.21
CA ASN A 182 -9.89 -25.58 -17.76
C ASN A 182 -8.62 -25.04 -17.06
N MET A 183 -8.62 -25.08 -15.73
CA MET A 183 -7.47 -24.72 -14.90
C MET A 183 -6.76 -25.94 -14.29
N ASP A 184 -7.00 -27.14 -14.80
CA ASP A 184 -6.46 -28.39 -14.24
C ASP A 184 -4.94 -28.44 -14.29
N ALA A 185 -4.32 -27.87 -15.33
CA ALA A 185 -2.86 -27.80 -15.42
C ALA A 185 -2.25 -27.01 -14.25
N LEU A 186 -2.89 -25.90 -13.85
CA LEU A 186 -2.44 -25.11 -12.69
C LEU A 186 -2.68 -25.85 -11.38
N PHE A 187 -3.85 -26.43 -11.19
CA PHE A 187 -4.15 -27.22 -9.99
C PHE A 187 -3.19 -28.42 -9.85
N GLN A 188 -2.90 -29.11 -10.94
CA GLN A 188 -1.97 -30.23 -10.93
C GLN A 188 -0.56 -29.77 -10.62
N ALA A 189 -0.09 -28.65 -11.20
CA ALA A 189 1.21 -28.06 -10.88
C ALA A 189 1.34 -27.70 -9.38
N ILE A 190 0.27 -27.13 -8.79
CA ILE A 190 0.24 -26.86 -7.34
C ILE A 190 0.40 -28.15 -6.54
N VAL A 191 -0.34 -29.21 -6.87
CA VAL A 191 -0.29 -30.48 -6.15
C VAL A 191 1.09 -31.15 -6.26
N ASP A 192 1.69 -31.12 -7.44
CA ASP A 192 2.94 -31.83 -7.74
C ASP A 192 4.17 -31.11 -7.20
N HIS A 193 4.18 -29.78 -7.19
CA HIS A 193 5.37 -28.98 -6.89
C HIS A 193 5.33 -28.26 -5.53
N VAL A 194 4.14 -28.03 -4.94
CA VAL A 194 4.07 -27.48 -3.58
C VAL A 194 4.28 -28.63 -2.59
N PRO A 195 5.28 -28.54 -1.71
CA PRO A 195 5.49 -29.59 -0.69
C PRO A 195 4.32 -29.62 0.30
N ALA A 196 4.02 -30.80 0.81
CA ALA A 196 3.20 -30.90 2.01
C ALA A 196 3.91 -30.21 3.19
N PRO A 197 3.18 -29.64 4.15
CA PRO A 197 3.79 -29.01 5.33
C PRO A 197 4.72 -29.96 6.08
N ASP A 198 5.97 -29.54 6.29
CA ASP A 198 6.92 -30.28 7.13
C ASP A 198 6.72 -29.84 8.60
N VAL A 199 5.90 -30.57 9.33
CA VAL A 199 5.45 -30.22 10.68
C VAL A 199 5.30 -31.44 11.59
N ASP A 200 5.53 -31.26 12.90
CA ASP A 200 5.30 -32.25 13.93
C ASP A 200 3.87 -32.19 14.48
N VAL A 201 3.04 -33.17 14.10
CA VAL A 201 1.61 -33.24 14.48
C VAL A 201 1.40 -33.74 15.89
N ASP A 202 2.31 -34.54 16.40
CA ASP A 202 2.18 -35.23 17.68
C ASP A 202 2.84 -34.47 18.85
N GLY A 203 3.58 -33.40 18.52
CA GLY A 203 4.23 -32.55 19.51
C GLY A 203 3.26 -31.63 20.26
N PRO A 204 3.73 -30.92 21.30
CA PRO A 204 2.91 -29.96 22.04
C PRO A 204 2.53 -28.79 21.16
N PHE A 205 1.29 -28.29 21.31
CA PHE A 205 0.73 -27.22 20.49
C PHE A 205 1.60 -25.95 20.46
N GLN A 206 1.82 -25.45 19.26
CA GLN A 206 2.54 -24.19 19.01
C GLN A 206 2.02 -23.53 17.73
N MET A 207 1.60 -22.25 17.83
CA MET A 207 1.08 -21.46 16.72
C MET A 207 1.62 -20.04 16.80
N GLN A 208 2.10 -19.47 15.70
CA GLN A 208 2.50 -18.06 15.65
C GLN A 208 1.40 -17.21 15.04
N ILE A 209 1.11 -16.06 15.67
CA ILE A 209 0.13 -15.10 15.19
C ILE A 209 0.78 -14.20 14.14
N SER A 210 0.31 -14.30 12.90
CA SER A 210 0.81 -13.54 11.77
C SER A 210 -0.06 -12.32 11.44
N GLN A 211 -1.37 -12.40 11.75
CA GLN A 211 -2.33 -11.32 11.52
C GLN A 211 -3.31 -11.22 12.69
N LEU A 212 -3.86 -10.02 12.89
CA LEU A 212 -4.94 -9.79 13.83
C LEU A 212 -6.16 -9.24 13.09
N ASP A 213 -7.32 -9.65 13.56
CA ASP A 213 -8.62 -9.14 13.14
C ASP A 213 -9.48 -8.88 14.39
N TYR A 214 -10.55 -8.16 14.24
CA TYR A 214 -11.46 -7.83 15.33
C TYR A 214 -12.91 -8.03 14.94
N ASN A 215 -13.64 -8.69 15.80
CA ASN A 215 -15.07 -8.85 15.65
C ASN A 215 -15.76 -8.43 16.95
N SER A 216 -16.84 -7.64 16.89
CA SER A 216 -17.56 -7.12 18.07
C SER A 216 -18.10 -8.22 18.99
N PHE A 217 -18.33 -9.44 18.49
CA PHE A 217 -18.81 -10.57 19.26
C PHE A 217 -17.72 -11.51 19.76
N LEU A 218 -16.64 -11.66 18.99
CA LEU A 218 -15.55 -12.59 19.25
C LEU A 218 -14.33 -11.92 19.90
N GLY A 219 -14.30 -10.59 19.93
CA GLY A 219 -13.15 -9.82 20.36
C GLY A 219 -12.01 -9.89 19.35
N VAL A 220 -10.79 -9.96 19.85
CA VAL A 220 -9.57 -10.10 19.03
C VAL A 220 -9.51 -11.52 18.44
N ILE A 221 -9.21 -11.58 17.15
CA ILE A 221 -9.03 -12.82 16.40
C ILE A 221 -7.60 -12.88 15.90
N GLY A 222 -6.84 -13.87 16.34
CA GLY A 222 -5.50 -14.12 15.82
C GLY A 222 -5.55 -15.07 14.64
N VAL A 223 -4.86 -14.73 13.55
CA VAL A 223 -4.71 -15.58 12.36
C VAL A 223 -3.26 -16.02 12.25
N GLY A 224 -3.03 -17.29 11.99
CA GLY A 224 -1.69 -17.81 11.82
C GLY A 224 -1.69 -19.28 11.45
N ARG A 225 -0.48 -19.81 11.26
CA ARG A 225 -0.25 -21.23 10.97
C ARG A 225 0.12 -21.98 12.24
N ILE A 226 -0.50 -23.12 12.47
CA ILE A 226 -0.08 -24.05 13.51
C ILE A 226 1.24 -24.69 13.07
N LYS A 227 2.30 -24.49 13.86
CA LYS A 227 3.64 -24.99 13.56
C LYS A 227 3.87 -26.39 14.12
N ARG A 228 3.19 -26.72 15.23
CA ARG A 228 3.34 -28.00 15.91
C ARG A 228 2.06 -28.38 16.66
N GLY A 229 1.78 -29.68 16.73
CA GLY A 229 0.72 -30.27 17.55
C GLY A 229 -0.69 -30.03 17.01
N LYS A 230 -1.66 -30.18 17.92
CA LYS A 230 -3.10 -30.03 17.65
C LYS A 230 -3.75 -29.13 18.69
N ILE A 231 -4.83 -28.49 18.31
CA ILE A 231 -5.62 -27.69 19.24
C ILE A 231 -7.12 -27.96 19.05
N LYS A 232 -7.84 -28.00 20.16
CA LYS A 232 -9.31 -28.09 20.20
C LYS A 232 -9.92 -26.84 20.79
N THR A 233 -11.19 -26.60 20.51
CA THR A 233 -11.96 -25.55 21.16
C THR A 233 -11.94 -25.73 22.69
N ASN A 234 -12.02 -24.63 23.43
CA ASN A 234 -11.92 -24.58 24.90
C ASN A 234 -10.57 -25.01 25.50
N THR A 235 -9.50 -25.12 24.70
CA THR A 235 -8.17 -25.47 25.22
C THR A 235 -7.51 -24.26 25.89
N PRO A 236 -6.98 -24.41 27.13
CA PRO A 236 -6.17 -23.38 27.76
C PRO A 236 -4.81 -23.28 27.06
N VAL A 237 -4.33 -22.05 26.84
CA VAL A 237 -3.06 -21.77 26.17
C VAL A 237 -2.31 -20.64 26.86
N VAL A 238 -1.02 -20.54 26.58
CA VAL A 238 -0.16 -19.40 26.96
C VAL A 238 0.28 -18.68 25.69
N ALA A 239 0.01 -17.39 25.60
CA ALA A 239 0.63 -16.52 24.61
C ALA A 239 1.94 -15.99 25.18
N ILE A 240 3.02 -16.10 24.42
CA ILE A 240 4.31 -15.49 24.74
C ILE A 240 4.66 -14.45 23.67
N GLY A 241 4.85 -13.21 24.09
CA GLY A 241 5.20 -12.10 23.22
C GLY A 241 6.68 -12.04 22.85
N ALA A 242 7.02 -11.23 21.87
CA ALA A 242 8.40 -10.95 21.49
C ALA A 242 9.25 -10.37 22.66
N ASP A 243 8.58 -9.69 23.61
CA ASP A 243 9.18 -9.16 24.85
C ASP A 243 9.34 -10.23 25.96
N GLY A 244 8.98 -11.47 25.69
CA GLY A 244 9.01 -12.59 26.63
C GLY A 244 7.88 -12.61 27.67
N LYS A 245 6.96 -11.66 27.65
CA LYS A 245 5.81 -11.66 28.55
C LYS A 245 4.85 -12.77 28.22
N LYS A 246 4.38 -13.44 29.27
CA LYS A 246 3.43 -14.55 29.16
C LYS A 246 2.04 -14.10 29.58
N ARG A 247 1.06 -14.40 28.74
CA ARG A 247 -0.37 -14.15 28.98
C ARG A 247 -1.12 -15.48 28.88
N GLN A 248 -1.88 -15.81 29.89
CA GLN A 248 -2.69 -17.03 29.90
C GLN A 248 -4.10 -16.74 29.40
N GLY A 249 -4.67 -17.67 28.67
CA GLY A 249 -6.03 -17.55 28.18
C GLY A 249 -6.57 -18.90 27.70
N ARG A 250 -7.65 -18.84 26.97
CA ARG A 250 -8.32 -20.03 26.43
C ARG A 250 -8.79 -19.76 25.01
N ILE A 251 -8.52 -20.69 24.10
CA ILE A 251 -9.07 -20.63 22.75
C ILE A 251 -10.51 -21.09 22.78
N LEU A 252 -11.43 -20.15 22.63
CA LEU A 252 -12.87 -20.42 22.66
C LEU A 252 -13.37 -20.95 21.31
N LYS A 253 -12.90 -20.38 20.20
CA LYS A 253 -13.27 -20.78 18.85
C LYS A 253 -12.07 -20.91 17.95
N ILE A 254 -12.15 -21.88 17.06
CA ILE A 254 -11.21 -22.11 15.97
C ILE A 254 -12.00 -22.04 14.68
N MET A 255 -11.53 -21.27 13.71
CA MET A 255 -12.18 -21.12 12.42
C MET A 255 -11.15 -21.40 11.32
N GLY A 256 -11.49 -22.32 10.43
CA GLY A 256 -10.80 -22.51 9.16
C GLY A 256 -11.42 -21.67 8.05
N HIS A 257 -10.94 -21.80 6.84
CA HIS A 257 -11.51 -21.16 5.65
C HIS A 257 -12.19 -22.20 4.74
N SER A 258 -13.30 -21.83 4.14
CA SER A 258 -13.94 -22.55 3.05
C SER A 258 -14.38 -21.51 2.01
N GLY A 259 -13.70 -21.45 0.87
CA GLY A 259 -13.73 -20.25 0.05
C GLY A 259 -13.26 -19.04 0.85
N LEU A 260 -14.00 -17.96 0.81
CA LEU A 260 -13.75 -16.74 1.58
C LEU A 260 -14.37 -16.76 2.98
N GLN A 261 -15.24 -17.72 3.27
CA GLN A 261 -15.97 -17.78 4.53
C GLN A 261 -15.13 -18.44 5.63
N ARG A 262 -15.20 -17.88 6.83
CA ARG A 262 -14.67 -18.49 8.04
C ARG A 262 -15.67 -19.50 8.59
N VAL A 263 -15.26 -20.75 8.67
CA VAL A 263 -16.08 -21.87 9.16
C VAL A 263 -15.53 -22.35 10.47
N GLU A 264 -16.38 -22.45 11.49
CA GLU A 264 -15.98 -22.97 12.80
C GLU A 264 -15.64 -24.46 12.71
N VAL A 265 -14.47 -24.83 13.24
CA VAL A 265 -13.99 -26.21 13.29
C VAL A 265 -13.73 -26.62 14.73
N PRO A 266 -14.02 -27.90 15.11
CA PRO A 266 -13.83 -28.34 16.50
C PRO A 266 -12.37 -28.50 16.88
N GLU A 267 -11.50 -28.79 15.92
CA GLU A 267 -10.06 -28.98 16.10
C GLU A 267 -9.29 -28.59 14.84
N ALA A 268 -8.01 -28.27 15.02
CA ALA A 268 -7.05 -28.02 13.95
C ALA A 268 -5.68 -28.61 14.31
N GLU A 269 -4.88 -28.93 13.30
CA GLU A 269 -3.58 -29.58 13.48
C GLU A 269 -2.44 -28.80 12.79
N ALA A 270 -1.21 -29.17 13.11
CA ALA A 270 -0.02 -28.57 12.54
C ALA A 270 -0.09 -28.56 11.00
N GLY A 271 0.30 -27.44 10.40
CA GLY A 271 0.16 -27.16 8.97
C GLY A 271 -1.06 -26.31 8.62
N ASP A 272 -2.14 -26.36 9.40
CA ASP A 272 -3.35 -25.56 9.13
C ASP A 272 -3.12 -24.07 9.35
N ILE A 273 -3.71 -23.24 8.49
CA ILE A 273 -3.85 -21.79 8.67
C ILE A 273 -5.25 -21.54 9.23
N VAL A 274 -5.31 -21.08 10.49
CA VAL A 274 -6.57 -20.91 11.21
C VAL A 274 -6.69 -19.57 11.88
N CYS A 275 -7.94 -19.19 12.17
CA CYS A 275 -8.29 -18.06 13.01
C CYS A 275 -8.66 -18.57 14.40
N VAL A 276 -8.13 -17.97 15.45
CA VAL A 276 -8.40 -18.33 16.85
C VAL A 276 -8.92 -17.13 17.63
N SER A 277 -9.89 -17.34 18.52
CA SER A 277 -10.44 -16.28 19.38
C SER A 277 -10.61 -16.76 20.81
N GLY A 278 -10.71 -15.82 21.77
CA GLY A 278 -10.89 -16.11 23.19
C GLY A 278 -9.72 -15.67 24.09
N MET A 279 -8.68 -15.08 23.53
CA MET A 279 -7.65 -14.37 24.28
C MET A 279 -8.06 -12.88 24.43
N ASP A 280 -7.94 -12.34 25.63
CA ASP A 280 -8.26 -10.92 25.88
C ASP A 280 -7.25 -9.98 25.23
N GLU A 281 -5.96 -10.36 25.27
CA GLU A 281 -4.86 -9.64 24.66
C GLU A 281 -4.05 -10.57 23.77
N LEU A 282 -3.89 -10.20 22.51
CA LEU A 282 -3.12 -10.91 21.52
C LEU A 282 -2.43 -9.92 20.61
N PHE A 283 -1.17 -10.15 20.31
CA PHE A 283 -0.37 -9.30 19.44
C PHE A 283 0.22 -10.10 18.27
N ILE A 284 0.53 -9.37 17.21
CA ILE A 284 1.26 -9.97 16.08
C ILE A 284 2.62 -10.44 16.57
N SER A 285 3.06 -11.60 16.06
CA SER A 285 4.28 -12.30 16.47
C SER A 285 4.18 -13.07 17.79
N ASP A 286 3.06 -12.96 18.53
CA ASP A 286 2.84 -13.82 19.68
C ASP A 286 2.90 -15.30 19.28
N THR A 287 3.50 -16.11 20.13
CA THR A 287 3.44 -17.57 20.02
C THR A 287 2.43 -18.11 21.03
N LEU A 288 1.38 -18.76 20.54
CA LEU A 288 0.46 -19.53 21.37
C LEU A 288 1.03 -20.93 21.61
N CYS A 289 1.13 -21.30 22.85
CA CYS A 289 1.73 -22.57 23.29
C CYS A 289 0.80 -23.37 24.19
N ASP A 290 1.07 -24.68 24.26
CA ASP A 290 0.56 -25.56 25.32
C ASP A 290 0.99 -25.01 26.70
N MET A 291 0.12 -25.17 27.72
CA MET A 291 0.37 -24.65 29.08
C MET A 291 1.64 -25.22 29.72
N ASN A 292 2.01 -26.46 29.37
CA ASN A 292 3.14 -27.17 29.96
C ASN A 292 4.43 -27.02 29.12
N HIS A 293 4.31 -26.58 27.85
CA HIS A 293 5.42 -26.44 26.91
C HIS A 293 5.40 -25.06 26.27
N VAL A 294 5.88 -24.09 27.04
CA VAL A 294 5.90 -22.68 26.61
C VAL A 294 7.25 -22.39 25.94
N GLU A 295 7.25 -22.39 24.61
CA GLU A 295 8.41 -22.15 23.76
C GLU A 295 8.06 -21.10 22.70
N ALA A 296 8.72 -19.94 22.76
CA ALA A 296 8.51 -18.88 21.77
C ALA A 296 9.15 -19.23 20.43
N LEU A 297 8.43 -18.99 19.35
CA LEU A 297 9.03 -18.94 18.01
C LEU A 297 9.80 -17.62 17.83
N PRO A 298 10.79 -17.57 16.92
CA PRO A 298 11.45 -16.32 16.58
C PRO A 298 10.42 -15.26 16.18
N PRO A 299 10.55 -14.01 16.68
CA PRO A 299 9.62 -12.97 16.31
C PRO A 299 9.63 -12.73 14.79
N LEU A 300 8.46 -12.46 14.24
CA LEU A 300 8.35 -12.06 12.85
C LEU A 300 9.04 -10.69 12.68
N THR A 301 10.08 -10.66 11.88
CA THR A 301 10.79 -9.42 11.55
C THR A 301 9.98 -8.64 10.53
N VAL A 302 9.76 -7.37 10.80
CA VAL A 302 9.16 -6.43 9.87
C VAL A 302 10.15 -5.31 9.66
N ASP A 303 10.44 -5.00 8.40
CA ASP A 303 11.30 -3.86 8.09
C ASP A 303 10.76 -2.58 8.73
N GLU A 304 11.64 -1.72 9.18
CA GLU A 304 11.27 -0.52 9.91
C GLU A 304 10.73 0.61 9.01
N PRO A 305 9.95 1.55 9.60
CA PRO A 305 9.44 2.71 8.88
C PRO A 305 10.55 3.57 8.26
N THR A 306 10.31 4.09 7.06
CA THR A 306 11.23 4.97 6.32
C THR A 306 10.69 6.38 6.11
N VAL A 307 9.36 6.55 6.15
CA VAL A 307 8.66 7.82 5.95
C VAL A 307 7.82 8.15 7.18
N SER A 308 7.78 9.41 7.56
CA SER A 308 6.92 9.92 8.64
C SER A 308 6.09 11.10 8.18
N MET A 309 4.92 11.27 8.78
CA MET A 309 4.05 12.43 8.61
C MET A 309 3.58 12.93 9.97
N THR A 310 3.41 14.24 10.11
CA THR A 310 2.78 14.81 11.31
C THR A 310 1.27 14.78 11.14
N PHE A 311 0.57 14.06 12.03
CA PHE A 311 -0.88 14.09 12.18
C PHE A 311 -1.22 15.04 13.32
N GLN A 312 -2.05 16.01 13.06
CA GLN A 312 -2.47 16.97 14.08
C GLN A 312 -3.97 17.25 14.03
N VAL A 313 -4.47 17.80 15.11
CA VAL A 313 -5.85 18.31 15.20
C VAL A 313 -6.06 19.36 14.11
N ASN A 314 -7.22 19.30 13.44
CA ASN A 314 -7.62 20.36 12.51
C ASN A 314 -8.02 21.61 13.29
N ASP A 315 -7.22 22.65 13.21
CA ASP A 315 -7.42 23.96 13.83
C ASP A 315 -7.88 25.05 12.84
N SER A 316 -8.35 24.65 11.65
CA SER A 316 -8.87 25.54 10.63
C SER A 316 -10.19 26.19 11.09
N PRO A 317 -10.60 27.34 10.48
CA PRO A 317 -11.90 27.95 10.74
C PRO A 317 -13.10 27.06 10.40
N PHE A 318 -12.89 25.94 9.71
CA PHE A 318 -13.91 24.97 9.35
C PHE A 318 -13.86 23.70 10.18
N ALA A 319 -12.97 23.62 11.17
CA ALA A 319 -12.87 22.49 12.07
C ALA A 319 -14.22 22.15 12.73
N GLY A 320 -14.58 20.87 12.76
CA GLY A 320 -15.81 20.35 13.35
C GLY A 320 -17.09 20.56 12.52
N LYS A 321 -16.99 21.12 11.30
CA LYS A 321 -18.17 21.28 10.42
C LYS A 321 -18.55 19.99 9.69
N GLU A 322 -17.61 19.12 9.43
CA GLU A 322 -17.78 17.96 8.54
C GLU A 322 -17.52 16.63 9.26
N GLY A 323 -16.60 16.59 10.22
CA GLY A 323 -16.21 15.40 10.96
C GLY A 323 -16.86 15.27 12.33
N LYS A 324 -16.89 14.04 12.84
CA LYS A 324 -17.39 13.71 14.18
C LYS A 324 -16.26 13.66 15.21
N PHE A 325 -15.07 13.23 14.80
CA PHE A 325 -13.90 13.02 15.65
C PHE A 325 -12.84 14.07 15.34
N VAL A 326 -12.76 15.10 16.19
CA VAL A 326 -11.97 16.31 15.94
C VAL A 326 -10.97 16.64 17.04
N THR A 327 -10.86 15.81 18.08
CA THR A 327 -10.01 16.08 19.26
C THR A 327 -8.73 15.25 19.21
N SER A 328 -7.65 15.73 19.84
CA SER A 328 -6.39 15.00 19.99
C SER A 328 -6.58 13.64 20.65
N ARG A 329 -7.48 13.55 21.61
CA ARG A 329 -7.82 12.29 22.28
C ARG A 329 -8.41 11.26 21.29
N ASN A 330 -9.35 11.68 20.44
CA ASN A 330 -9.93 10.77 19.44
C ASN A 330 -8.87 10.25 18.47
N ILE A 331 -7.98 11.16 18.01
CA ILE A 331 -6.88 10.80 17.10
C ILE A 331 -5.93 9.83 17.79
N LYS A 332 -5.51 10.11 19.02
CA LYS A 332 -4.62 9.25 19.80
C LYS A 332 -5.20 7.85 19.98
N GLU A 333 -6.43 7.74 20.49
CA GLU A 333 -7.13 6.46 20.69
C GLU A 333 -7.26 5.66 19.38
N ARG A 334 -7.47 6.34 18.25
CA ARG A 334 -7.56 5.68 16.94
C ARG A 334 -6.20 5.19 16.47
N LEU A 335 -5.15 5.97 16.63
CA LEU A 335 -3.78 5.58 16.27
C LEU A 335 -3.28 4.44 17.16
N GLU A 336 -3.58 4.45 18.45
CA GLU A 336 -3.25 3.35 19.38
C GLU A 336 -3.94 2.04 18.96
N LYS A 337 -5.20 2.11 18.51
CA LYS A 337 -5.89 0.94 17.95
C LYS A 337 -5.22 0.45 16.66
N GLU A 338 -4.77 1.34 15.80
CA GLU A 338 -4.06 0.96 14.58
C GLU A 338 -2.76 0.19 14.89
N LEU A 339 -2.01 0.61 15.89
CA LEU A 339 -0.76 -0.05 16.31
C LEU A 339 -0.97 -1.52 16.74
N LEU A 340 -2.17 -1.90 17.18
CA LEU A 340 -2.46 -3.30 17.53
C LEU A 340 -2.45 -4.21 16.31
N HIS A 341 -2.82 -3.70 15.13
CA HIS A 341 -2.98 -4.47 13.91
C HIS A 341 -1.87 -4.21 12.89
N ASN A 342 -1.15 -3.11 13.02
CA ASN A 342 -0.18 -2.63 12.05
C ASN A 342 1.21 -2.47 12.66
N VAL A 343 2.01 -3.55 12.61
CA VAL A 343 3.37 -3.57 13.20
C VAL A 343 4.38 -2.73 12.41
N ALA A 344 4.07 -2.38 11.16
CA ALA A 344 4.91 -1.52 10.34
C ALA A 344 4.69 -0.02 10.63
N LEU A 345 3.76 0.31 11.53
CA LEU A 345 3.46 1.67 11.94
C LEU A 345 4.16 1.99 13.26
N ARG A 346 4.67 3.22 13.40
CA ARG A 346 5.11 3.80 14.67
C ARG A 346 4.41 5.12 14.90
N VAL A 347 4.02 5.37 16.12
CA VAL A 347 3.37 6.61 16.54
C VAL A 347 4.12 7.16 17.73
N GLU A 348 4.58 8.40 17.62
CA GLU A 348 5.28 9.14 18.67
C GLU A 348 4.52 10.44 18.94
N GLU A 349 4.54 10.90 20.18
CA GLU A 349 4.01 12.23 20.50
C GLU A 349 4.91 13.29 19.87
N GLY A 350 4.30 14.29 19.23
CA GLY A 350 5.03 15.39 18.60
C GLY A 350 5.41 16.50 19.60
N ASP A 351 5.78 17.67 19.08
CA ASP A 351 6.20 18.84 19.87
C ASP A 351 5.08 19.42 20.75
N SER A 352 3.85 19.01 20.56
CA SER A 352 2.68 19.40 21.36
C SER A 352 1.69 18.24 21.48
N ALA A 353 0.81 18.28 22.50
CA ALA A 353 -0.20 17.26 22.77
C ALA A 353 -1.23 17.06 21.64
N ASP A 354 -1.28 17.98 20.71
CA ASP A 354 -2.20 17.93 19.55
C ASP A 354 -1.54 17.39 18.27
N LYS A 355 -0.28 16.98 18.36
CA LYS A 355 0.51 16.48 17.22
C LYS A 355 1.05 15.09 17.49
N PHE A 356 0.99 14.25 16.49
CA PHE A 356 1.50 12.88 16.49
C PHE A 356 2.42 12.70 15.28
N LYS A 357 3.63 12.21 15.50
CA LYS A 357 4.51 11.79 14.43
C LYS A 357 4.18 10.34 14.11
N VAL A 358 3.65 10.10 12.93
CA VAL A 358 3.24 8.79 12.45
C VAL A 358 4.20 8.35 11.37
N SER A 359 4.91 7.25 11.60
CA SER A 359 5.92 6.72 10.69
C SER A 359 5.47 5.39 10.10
N GLY A 360 5.63 5.22 8.80
CA GLY A 360 5.25 4.02 8.04
C GLY A 360 6.29 3.65 6.98
N ARG A 361 6.02 2.58 6.24
CA ARG A 361 6.92 2.04 5.22
C ARG A 361 7.06 2.95 3.99
N GLY A 362 6.02 3.71 3.68
CA GLY A 362 5.98 4.60 2.53
C GLY A 362 4.76 5.51 2.56
N GLU A 363 4.68 6.41 1.57
CA GLU A 363 3.60 7.39 1.46
C GLU A 363 2.22 6.72 1.27
N LEU A 364 2.15 5.65 0.49
CA LEU A 364 0.90 4.93 0.23
C LEU A 364 0.37 4.27 1.51
N HIS A 365 1.24 3.69 2.33
CA HIS A 365 0.86 3.09 3.61
C HIS A 365 0.20 4.12 4.53
N LEU A 366 0.79 5.32 4.66
CA LEU A 366 0.24 6.39 5.49
C LEU A 366 -1.02 7.00 4.87
N SER A 367 -1.10 7.15 3.54
CA SER A 367 -2.29 7.69 2.86
C SER A 367 -3.51 6.77 2.99
N VAL A 368 -3.31 5.46 3.00
CA VAL A 368 -4.37 4.47 3.28
C VAL A 368 -4.92 4.64 4.69
N LEU A 369 -4.04 4.84 5.69
CA LEU A 369 -4.46 5.11 7.07
C LEU A 369 -5.25 6.41 7.18
N ILE A 370 -4.77 7.50 6.57
CA ILE A 370 -5.46 8.80 6.57
C ILE A 370 -6.85 8.67 5.91
N GLU A 371 -6.93 8.00 4.77
CA GLU A 371 -8.21 7.80 4.07
C GLU A 371 -9.18 6.92 4.88
N THR A 372 -8.68 5.90 5.58
CA THR A 372 -9.48 5.09 6.50
C THR A 372 -10.06 5.95 7.61
N MET A 373 -9.24 6.75 8.28
CA MET A 373 -9.67 7.67 9.35
C MET A 373 -10.69 8.70 8.80
N ARG A 374 -10.44 9.23 7.61
CA ARG A 374 -11.36 10.15 6.92
C ARG A 374 -12.76 9.52 6.75
N ARG A 375 -12.84 8.28 6.27
CA ARG A 375 -14.11 7.54 6.09
C ARG A 375 -14.79 7.18 7.41
N GLU A 376 -14.03 6.97 8.46
CA GLU A 376 -14.54 6.79 9.83
C GLU A 376 -15.12 8.08 10.44
N GLY A 377 -14.90 9.24 9.82
CA GLY A 377 -15.46 10.51 10.25
C GLY A 377 -14.49 11.40 11.02
N PHE A 378 -13.19 11.18 10.94
CA PHE A 378 -12.16 12.03 11.52
C PHE A 378 -11.90 13.28 10.69
N GLU A 379 -11.54 14.37 11.35
CA GLU A 379 -10.90 15.53 10.75
C GLU A 379 -9.45 15.63 11.24
N LEU A 380 -8.53 15.79 10.31
CA LEU A 380 -7.09 15.84 10.54
C LEU A 380 -6.45 16.98 9.76
N ALA A 381 -5.34 17.51 10.26
CA ALA A 381 -4.40 18.29 9.47
C ALA A 381 -3.08 17.51 9.39
N ILE A 382 -2.62 17.27 8.16
CA ILE A 382 -1.47 16.41 7.88
C ILE A 382 -0.34 17.27 7.33
N GLY A 383 0.84 17.09 7.90
CA GLY A 383 2.08 17.71 7.42
C GLY A 383 2.68 16.99 6.22
N ARG A 384 3.65 17.65 5.59
CA ARG A 384 4.43 17.07 4.49
C ARG A 384 5.11 15.76 4.92
N PRO A 385 5.19 14.76 4.03
CA PRO A 385 6.00 13.58 4.27
C PRO A 385 7.47 13.92 4.49
N GLU A 386 8.09 13.31 5.50
CA GLU A 386 9.49 13.44 5.83
C GLU A 386 10.13 12.06 5.93
N VAL A 387 11.43 11.95 5.63
CA VAL A 387 12.17 10.70 5.82
C VAL A 387 12.56 10.52 7.28
N VAL A 388 12.59 9.27 7.72
CA VAL A 388 13.04 8.93 9.08
C VAL A 388 14.57 8.89 9.11
N ILE A 389 15.17 9.89 9.74
CA ILE A 389 16.63 9.93 9.97
C ILE A 389 16.96 9.08 11.20
N ARG A 390 18.03 8.31 11.12
CA ARG A 390 18.52 7.45 12.21
C ARG A 390 19.94 7.83 12.62
N ASP A 391 20.24 7.57 13.87
CA ASP A 391 21.61 7.57 14.38
C ASP A 391 22.11 6.12 14.39
N ILE A 392 23.04 5.82 13.52
CA ILE A 392 23.65 4.49 13.37
C ILE A 392 25.16 4.68 13.60
N ASP A 393 25.70 4.04 14.63
CA ASP A 393 27.10 4.12 15.03
C ASP A 393 27.58 5.57 15.31
N GLY A 394 26.67 6.45 15.76
CA GLY A 394 26.97 7.86 16.08
C GLY A 394 26.90 8.79 14.86
N GLU A 395 26.50 8.30 13.70
CA GLU A 395 26.30 9.09 12.48
C GLU A 395 24.83 9.13 12.07
N LYS A 396 24.33 10.33 11.74
CA LYS A 396 23.00 10.50 11.20
C LYS A 396 22.94 9.97 9.77
N GLN A 397 22.05 9.02 9.55
CA GLN A 397 21.85 8.38 8.26
C GLN A 397 20.41 8.55 7.76
N GLU A 398 20.25 8.67 6.45
CA GLU A 398 18.97 8.73 5.77
C GLU A 398 18.68 7.43 5.01
N PRO A 399 17.41 7.07 4.79
CA PRO A 399 17.04 5.90 4.01
C PRO A 399 17.30 6.12 2.52
N TYR A 400 17.84 5.10 1.85
CA TYR A 400 18.01 5.03 0.40
C TYR A 400 17.06 4.03 -0.20
N GLU A 401 16.60 4.32 -1.41
CA GLU A 401 15.72 3.44 -2.17
C GLU A 401 16.38 3.03 -3.50
N ASN A 402 16.15 1.78 -3.89
CA ASN A 402 16.39 1.32 -5.24
C ASN A 402 15.15 1.62 -6.07
N VAL A 403 15.33 2.40 -7.11
CA VAL A 403 14.24 2.85 -7.98
C VAL A 403 14.40 2.22 -9.35
N ILE A 404 13.33 1.61 -9.84
CA ILE A 404 13.26 1.08 -11.20
C ILE A 404 12.24 1.91 -11.96
N ILE A 405 12.65 2.38 -13.13
CA ILE A 405 11.86 3.26 -13.99
C ILE A 405 11.82 2.67 -15.39
N ASP A 406 10.62 2.38 -15.88
CA ASP A 406 10.38 1.93 -17.25
C ASP A 406 9.68 3.03 -18.04
N ILE A 407 10.33 3.58 -19.07
CA ILE A 407 9.84 4.71 -19.87
C ILE A 407 10.10 4.50 -21.36
N GLU A 408 9.41 5.29 -22.19
CA GLU A 408 9.77 5.43 -23.58
C GLU A 408 11.12 6.19 -23.71
N GLU A 409 11.97 5.78 -24.65
CA GLU A 409 13.33 6.34 -24.83
C GLU A 409 13.32 7.86 -25.01
N GLN A 410 12.25 8.43 -25.62
CA GLN A 410 12.13 9.88 -25.83
C GLN A 410 12.12 10.69 -24.51
N HIS A 411 11.74 10.09 -23.39
CA HIS A 411 11.67 10.77 -22.08
C HIS A 411 12.96 10.61 -21.25
N GLN A 412 13.94 9.80 -21.73
CA GLN A 412 15.14 9.45 -20.99
C GLN A 412 15.94 10.67 -20.53
N GLY A 413 16.24 11.62 -21.44
CA GLY A 413 17.11 12.76 -21.13
C GLY A 413 16.55 13.66 -20.02
N ALA A 414 15.26 14.03 -20.12
CA ALA A 414 14.59 14.87 -19.14
C ALA A 414 14.48 14.17 -17.77
N LEU A 415 14.22 12.85 -17.78
CA LEU A 415 14.15 12.07 -16.54
C LEU A 415 15.50 11.95 -15.86
N MET A 416 16.58 11.65 -16.59
CA MET A 416 17.93 11.53 -16.03
C MET A 416 18.39 12.84 -15.39
N GLU A 417 18.06 14.00 -16.00
CA GLU A 417 18.32 15.31 -15.41
C GLU A 417 17.59 15.48 -14.07
N GLN A 418 16.29 15.15 -14.03
CA GLN A 418 15.51 15.28 -12.80
C GLN A 418 15.99 14.32 -11.70
N MET A 419 16.35 13.09 -12.05
CA MET A 419 16.91 12.15 -11.07
C MET A 419 18.25 12.64 -10.51
N GLY A 420 19.09 13.25 -11.34
CA GLY A 420 20.35 13.88 -10.91
C GLY A 420 20.14 15.04 -9.93
N LEU A 421 19.17 15.95 -10.21
CA LEU A 421 18.79 17.05 -9.31
C LEU A 421 18.28 16.52 -7.96
N ARG A 422 17.66 15.34 -7.94
CA ARG A 422 17.15 14.66 -6.75
C ARG A 422 18.16 13.73 -6.08
N LYS A 423 19.43 13.80 -6.48
CA LYS A 423 20.57 13.05 -5.91
C LYS A 423 20.54 11.55 -6.19
N GLY A 424 19.86 11.12 -7.25
CA GLY A 424 19.87 9.72 -7.69
C GLY A 424 21.15 9.34 -8.40
N ASP A 425 21.71 8.19 -8.06
CA ASP A 425 22.83 7.57 -8.73
C ASP A 425 22.33 6.49 -9.69
N LEU A 426 22.59 6.63 -10.98
CA LEU A 426 22.23 5.61 -11.98
C LEU A 426 23.10 4.37 -11.77
N THR A 427 22.46 3.24 -11.53
CA THR A 427 23.14 1.96 -11.30
C THR A 427 23.11 1.06 -12.54
N ASN A 428 22.02 1.11 -13.30
CA ASN A 428 21.87 0.30 -14.52
C ASN A 428 20.97 0.99 -15.55
N MET A 429 21.17 0.64 -16.83
CA MET A 429 20.37 1.13 -17.95
C MET A 429 20.25 0.04 -19.02
N SER A 430 19.03 -0.40 -19.29
CA SER A 430 18.75 -1.52 -20.20
C SER A 430 17.65 -1.14 -21.20
N PRO A 431 17.96 -0.90 -22.48
CA PRO A 431 16.95 -0.73 -23.52
C PRO A 431 16.30 -2.07 -23.89
N ASP A 432 15.00 -2.07 -24.19
CA ASP A 432 14.26 -3.26 -24.62
C ASP A 432 14.36 -3.54 -26.14
N GLY A 433 15.02 -2.66 -26.88
CA GLY A 433 15.14 -2.73 -28.35
C GLY A 433 13.84 -2.43 -29.11
N LYS A 434 12.76 -1.98 -28.42
CA LYS A 434 11.44 -1.67 -28.99
C LYS A 434 10.97 -0.25 -28.68
N GLY A 435 11.88 0.62 -28.23
CA GLY A 435 11.63 2.01 -27.93
C GLY A 435 11.29 2.29 -26.45
N ARG A 436 11.45 1.32 -25.56
CA ARG A 436 11.41 1.51 -24.11
C ARG A 436 12.77 1.26 -23.48
N ILE A 437 13.00 1.92 -22.36
CA ILE A 437 14.25 1.80 -21.60
C ILE A 437 13.92 1.64 -20.11
N ARG A 438 14.63 0.72 -19.47
CA ARG A 438 14.65 0.54 -18.02
C ARG A 438 15.87 1.24 -17.45
N LEU A 439 15.63 2.09 -16.45
CA LEU A 439 16.65 2.80 -15.68
C LEU A 439 16.56 2.34 -14.22
N GLU A 440 17.69 2.01 -13.63
CA GLU A 440 17.77 1.66 -12.20
C GLU A 440 18.62 2.70 -11.48
N TYR A 441 18.12 3.18 -10.34
CA TYR A 441 18.78 4.20 -9.53
C TYR A 441 18.85 3.76 -8.07
N THR A 442 19.90 4.21 -7.38
CA THR A 442 19.89 4.31 -5.91
C THR A 442 19.78 5.78 -5.55
N ILE A 443 18.76 6.13 -4.74
CA ILE A 443 18.42 7.52 -4.43
C ILE A 443 18.07 7.66 -2.95
N PRO A 444 18.42 8.78 -2.28
CA PRO A 444 17.87 9.09 -0.97
C PRO A 444 16.33 9.17 -1.04
N ALA A 445 15.63 8.50 -0.13
CA ALA A 445 14.16 8.44 -0.16
C ALA A 445 13.50 9.83 -0.19
N ARG A 446 14.11 10.85 0.47
CA ARG A 446 13.64 12.25 0.38
C ARG A 446 13.63 12.80 -1.05
N GLY A 447 14.44 12.24 -1.95
CA GLY A 447 14.48 12.61 -3.37
C GLY A 447 13.24 12.18 -4.14
N LEU A 448 12.51 11.18 -3.66
CA LEU A 448 11.29 10.68 -4.29
C LEU A 448 10.03 11.41 -3.81
N ILE A 449 10.07 12.04 -2.64
CA ILE A 449 8.94 12.81 -2.10
C ILE A 449 8.51 13.88 -3.12
N GLY A 450 7.22 13.86 -3.48
CA GLY A 450 6.64 14.77 -4.46
C GLY A 450 7.11 14.58 -5.91
N PHE A 451 7.74 13.46 -6.25
CA PHE A 451 8.22 13.22 -7.61
C PHE A 451 7.22 12.54 -8.53
N ARG A 452 6.32 11.73 -7.99
CA ARG A 452 5.43 10.86 -8.76
C ARG A 452 4.54 11.63 -9.76
N ASN A 453 3.97 12.75 -9.36
CA ASN A 453 3.14 13.58 -10.24
C ASN A 453 3.97 14.23 -11.36
N ASN A 454 5.17 14.70 -11.05
CA ASN A 454 6.10 15.25 -12.03
C ASN A 454 6.50 14.17 -13.03
N PHE A 455 6.83 12.98 -12.56
CA PHE A 455 7.19 11.82 -13.36
C PHE A 455 6.07 11.44 -14.35
N LEU A 456 4.83 11.31 -13.88
CA LEU A 456 3.69 11.01 -14.75
C LEU A 456 3.46 12.09 -15.80
N THR A 457 3.64 13.35 -15.44
CA THR A 457 3.52 14.47 -16.40
C THR A 457 4.63 14.41 -17.44
N MET A 458 5.88 14.18 -17.04
CA MET A 458 7.04 14.10 -17.93
C MET A 458 6.94 12.94 -18.91
N THR A 459 6.37 11.81 -18.48
CA THR A 459 6.22 10.59 -19.26
C THR A 459 4.86 10.48 -19.95
N SER A 460 4.05 11.55 -19.96
CA SER A 460 2.69 11.56 -20.52
C SER A 460 1.78 10.44 -19.96
N GLY A 461 2.04 9.99 -18.73
CA GLY A 461 1.32 8.93 -18.06
C GLY A 461 1.73 7.49 -18.46
N THR A 462 2.69 7.32 -19.39
CA THR A 462 3.11 5.99 -19.88
C THR A 462 4.27 5.38 -19.08
N GLY A 463 4.93 6.18 -18.24
CA GLY A 463 6.06 5.75 -17.43
C GLY A 463 5.62 4.94 -16.20
N ILE A 464 6.43 3.97 -15.82
CA ILE A 464 6.25 3.17 -14.60
C ILE A 464 7.43 3.45 -13.69
N LEU A 465 7.14 3.81 -12.44
CA LEU A 465 8.11 4.05 -11.40
C LEU A 465 7.77 3.19 -10.20
N ALA A 466 8.73 2.42 -9.73
CA ALA A 466 8.63 1.68 -8.49
C ALA A 466 9.90 1.86 -7.68
N SER A 467 9.74 1.94 -6.36
CA SER A 467 10.84 2.05 -5.43
C SER A 467 10.74 1.00 -4.33
N THR A 468 11.89 0.60 -3.82
CA THR A 468 12.01 -0.33 -2.69
C THR A 468 13.11 0.15 -1.77
N PHE A 469 12.90 0.04 -0.46
CA PHE A 469 13.94 0.36 0.52
C PHE A 469 15.20 -0.48 0.25
N SER A 470 16.35 0.17 0.28
CA SER A 470 17.66 -0.44 0.08
C SER A 470 18.43 -0.55 1.38
N HIS A 471 18.86 0.56 1.94
CA HIS A 471 19.68 0.65 3.15
C HIS A 471 19.60 2.04 3.78
N TYR A 472 20.14 2.18 4.98
CA TYR A 472 20.47 3.48 5.54
C TYR A 472 21.90 3.86 5.16
N GLY A 473 22.12 5.12 4.79
CA GLY A 473 23.42 5.64 4.39
C GLY A 473 23.61 7.11 4.77
N PRO A 474 24.82 7.65 4.57
CA PRO A 474 25.14 9.04 4.91
C PRO A 474 24.18 10.03 4.23
N ILE A 475 23.83 11.11 4.94
CA ILE A 475 22.98 12.16 4.38
C ILE A 475 23.71 12.84 3.21
N LYS A 476 23.17 12.74 1.99
CA LYS A 476 23.69 13.41 0.80
C LYS A 476 23.52 14.92 0.95
N GLY A 477 24.62 15.67 0.86
CA GLY A 477 24.60 17.12 0.99
C GLY A 477 23.77 17.83 -0.09
N GLY A 478 23.23 18.99 0.27
CA GLY A 478 22.43 19.86 -0.59
C GLY A 478 20.93 19.56 -0.53
N ASP A 479 20.13 20.59 -0.78
CA ASP A 479 18.68 20.49 -0.81
C ASP A 479 18.22 19.65 -1.98
N VAL A 480 17.17 18.87 -1.76
CA VAL A 480 16.43 18.19 -2.83
C VAL A 480 15.45 19.19 -3.43
N ALA A 481 15.24 19.11 -4.73
CA ALA A 481 14.34 20.02 -5.45
C ALA A 481 12.96 20.07 -4.78
N HIS A 482 12.62 21.23 -4.24
CA HIS A 482 11.28 21.58 -3.77
C HIS A 482 10.36 21.93 -4.94
N ARG A 483 9.10 22.18 -4.67
CA ARG A 483 8.16 22.71 -5.64
C ARG A 483 8.72 24.00 -6.26
N GLN A 484 8.76 24.07 -7.59
CA GLN A 484 9.33 25.23 -8.32
C GLN A 484 8.42 26.46 -8.25
N ASN A 485 7.11 26.25 -8.18
CA ASN A 485 6.11 27.31 -8.23
C ASN A 485 5.57 27.60 -6.82
N GLY A 486 5.39 28.90 -6.52
CA GLY A 486 4.69 29.34 -5.32
C GLY A 486 3.19 29.03 -5.38
N VAL A 487 2.43 29.45 -4.39
CA VAL A 487 0.99 29.26 -4.28
C VAL A 487 0.22 30.56 -4.18
N LEU A 488 -1.04 30.51 -4.60
CA LEU A 488 -2.02 31.56 -4.38
C LEU A 488 -2.68 31.31 -3.03
N VAL A 489 -2.53 32.26 -2.08
CA VAL A 489 -3.03 32.13 -0.71
C VAL A 489 -4.18 33.10 -0.48
N SER A 490 -5.32 32.62 0.01
CA SER A 490 -6.45 33.49 0.34
C SER A 490 -6.14 34.40 1.53
N MET A 491 -6.43 35.71 1.40
CA MET A 491 -6.39 36.69 2.49
C MET A 491 -7.77 36.94 3.11
N ALA A 492 -8.80 36.26 2.65
CA ALA A 492 -10.17 36.53 3.05
C ALA A 492 -10.93 35.25 3.36
N THR A 493 -11.85 35.33 4.33
CA THR A 493 -12.83 34.31 4.62
C THR A 493 -14.17 34.70 3.99
N GLY A 494 -14.84 33.75 3.32
CA GLY A 494 -16.11 33.99 2.64
C GLY A 494 -16.35 33.02 1.47
N LYS A 495 -17.13 33.41 0.49
CA LYS A 495 -17.40 32.63 -0.72
C LYS A 495 -16.56 33.11 -1.89
N ALA A 496 -15.96 32.20 -2.61
CA ALA A 496 -15.24 32.49 -3.84
C ALA A 496 -16.23 32.96 -4.94
N LEU A 497 -15.99 34.14 -5.52
CA LEU A 497 -16.87 34.74 -6.51
C LEU A 497 -16.30 34.54 -7.92
N THR A 498 -17.18 34.20 -8.87
CA THR A 498 -16.84 33.99 -10.29
C THR A 498 -16.00 35.11 -10.86
N TYR A 499 -16.37 36.35 -10.62
CA TYR A 499 -15.64 37.53 -11.08
C TYR A 499 -14.19 37.60 -10.57
N SER A 500 -13.99 37.26 -9.30
CA SER A 500 -12.65 37.24 -8.73
C SER A 500 -11.82 36.10 -9.32
N LEU A 501 -12.41 34.90 -9.45
CA LEU A 501 -11.74 33.73 -10.00
C LEU A 501 -11.32 33.94 -11.45
N GLU A 502 -12.14 34.60 -12.26
CA GLU A 502 -11.78 34.98 -13.64
C GLU A 502 -10.50 35.83 -13.69
N THR A 503 -10.39 36.83 -12.84
CA THR A 503 -9.20 37.68 -12.77
C THR A 503 -7.98 36.88 -12.25
N LEU A 504 -8.19 35.98 -11.28
CA LEU A 504 -7.13 35.23 -10.64
C LEU A 504 -6.55 34.12 -11.49
N GLN A 505 -7.33 33.55 -12.44
CA GLN A 505 -6.81 32.51 -13.34
C GLN A 505 -5.67 33.00 -14.26
N SER A 506 -5.53 34.33 -14.46
CA SER A 506 -4.35 34.90 -15.12
C SER A 506 -3.06 34.82 -14.29
N ARG A 507 -3.16 34.57 -12.98
CA ARG A 507 -2.03 34.46 -12.04
C ARG A 507 -1.55 33.04 -11.86
N GLY A 508 -2.38 32.06 -12.23
CA GLY A 508 -2.03 30.65 -12.06
C GLY A 508 -3.23 29.71 -12.20
N LYS A 509 -3.02 28.46 -11.86
CA LYS A 509 -4.07 27.42 -11.91
C LYS A 509 -4.80 27.37 -10.57
N LEU A 510 -6.13 27.45 -10.59
CA LEU A 510 -6.94 27.54 -9.38
C LEU A 510 -7.36 26.16 -8.84
N PHE A 511 -7.61 26.08 -7.52
CA PHE A 511 -8.20 24.94 -6.81
C PHE A 511 -9.67 25.18 -6.44
N LEU A 512 -10.14 26.42 -6.54
CA LEU A 512 -11.43 26.89 -6.04
C LEU A 512 -12.51 26.86 -7.12
N GLU A 513 -13.71 26.43 -6.70
CA GLU A 513 -14.93 26.53 -7.52
C GLU A 513 -15.71 27.81 -7.15
N PRO A 514 -16.49 28.36 -8.10
CA PRO A 514 -17.42 29.45 -7.80
C PRO A 514 -18.42 29.07 -6.70
N GLY A 515 -18.62 29.96 -5.72
CA GLY A 515 -19.53 29.74 -4.59
C GLY A 515 -18.97 28.91 -3.45
N GLN A 516 -17.78 28.33 -3.59
CA GLN A 516 -17.11 27.57 -2.56
C GLN A 516 -16.76 28.44 -1.34
N GLU A 517 -17.04 27.95 -0.13
CA GLU A 517 -16.58 28.59 1.10
C GLU A 517 -15.08 28.42 1.27
N ILE A 518 -14.41 29.49 1.65
CA ILE A 518 -12.96 29.57 1.84
C ILE A 518 -12.64 30.36 3.10
N TYR A 519 -11.41 30.22 3.59
CA TYR A 519 -10.91 30.99 4.73
C TYR A 519 -9.51 31.57 4.46
N GLU A 520 -9.11 32.54 5.29
CA GLU A 520 -7.78 33.13 5.25
C GLU A 520 -6.70 32.08 5.48
N GLY A 521 -5.64 32.09 4.67
CA GLY A 521 -4.55 31.11 4.72
C GLY A 521 -4.81 29.82 3.95
N GLN A 522 -6.02 29.62 3.40
CA GLN A 522 -6.31 28.50 2.49
C GLN A 522 -5.60 28.71 1.15
N LEU A 523 -5.03 27.64 0.58
CA LEU A 523 -4.43 27.65 -0.75
C LEU A 523 -5.53 27.68 -1.82
N ALA A 524 -5.46 28.66 -2.67
CA ALA A 524 -6.45 28.90 -3.71
C ALA A 524 -5.99 28.43 -5.10
N GLY A 525 -4.69 28.17 -5.27
CA GLY A 525 -4.14 27.76 -6.56
C GLY A 525 -2.61 27.69 -6.58
N ILE A 526 -2.06 27.25 -7.71
CA ILE A 526 -0.63 27.29 -8.02
C ILE A 526 -0.33 28.63 -8.68
N HIS A 527 0.65 29.37 -8.14
CA HIS A 527 1.11 30.60 -8.76
C HIS A 527 1.96 30.29 -9.99
N SER A 528 1.90 31.14 -11.01
CA SER A 528 2.73 31.00 -12.22
C SER A 528 4.21 31.35 -12.02
N ARG A 529 4.57 31.90 -10.84
CA ARG A 529 5.93 32.28 -10.44
C ARG A 529 6.38 31.45 -9.23
N ASP A 530 7.63 31.57 -8.87
CA ASP A 530 8.28 30.84 -7.78
C ASP A 530 7.90 31.32 -6.36
N ASN A 531 7.29 32.49 -6.22
CA ASN A 531 6.91 33.09 -4.95
C ASN A 531 5.41 32.92 -4.63
N ASP A 532 5.08 32.87 -3.37
CA ASP A 532 3.68 32.89 -2.91
C ASP A 532 3.04 34.24 -3.15
N LEU A 533 1.77 34.23 -3.54
CA LEU A 533 0.98 35.42 -3.78
C LEU A 533 -0.29 35.40 -2.95
N THR A 534 -0.46 36.40 -2.08
CA THR A 534 -1.71 36.60 -1.34
C THR A 534 -2.77 37.24 -2.25
N ILE A 535 -3.96 36.64 -2.29
CA ILE A 535 -5.06 37.00 -3.19
C ILE A 535 -6.37 37.13 -2.44
N ASN A 536 -7.34 37.82 -3.03
CA ASN A 536 -8.70 37.93 -2.51
C ASN A 536 -9.72 37.27 -3.46
N PRO A 537 -10.12 36.00 -3.22
CA PRO A 537 -11.09 35.31 -4.07
C PRO A 537 -12.56 35.75 -3.82
N THR A 538 -12.82 36.54 -2.78
CA THR A 538 -14.18 36.95 -2.39
C THR A 538 -14.59 38.32 -2.96
N LYS A 539 -13.72 38.95 -3.76
CA LYS A 539 -13.95 40.30 -4.28
C LYS A 539 -15.02 40.30 -5.36
N GLY A 540 -16.13 41.00 -5.12
CA GLY A 540 -17.20 41.21 -6.10
C GLY A 540 -16.87 42.27 -7.14
N LYS A 541 -17.62 42.26 -8.23
CA LYS A 541 -17.59 43.34 -9.24
C LYS A 541 -18.09 44.62 -8.60
N LYS A 542 -17.30 45.70 -8.61
CA LYS A 542 -17.81 47.02 -8.23
C LYS A 542 -18.77 47.51 -9.32
N LEU A 543 -20.00 47.76 -8.93
CA LEU A 543 -21.01 48.34 -9.82
C LEU A 543 -20.78 49.86 -9.92
N ASP A 544 -19.83 50.27 -10.74
CA ASP A 544 -19.51 51.72 -10.88
C ASP A 544 -20.23 52.43 -12.04
N ASN A 545 -21.04 51.75 -12.89
CA ASN A 545 -21.80 52.40 -13.93
C ASN A 545 -23.10 51.68 -14.32
N MET A 546 -24.22 52.32 -14.11
CA MET A 546 -25.57 51.85 -14.50
C MET A 546 -25.76 51.63 -16.02
N ARG A 547 -24.86 52.12 -16.88
CA ARG A 547 -24.99 52.03 -18.35
C ARG A 547 -24.39 50.78 -18.98
N ALA A 548 -23.71 49.94 -18.23
CA ALA A 548 -23.06 48.72 -18.71
C ALA A 548 -23.75 47.41 -18.26
N SER A 549 -24.95 47.47 -17.69
CA SER A 549 -25.67 46.30 -17.16
C SER A 549 -26.27 45.36 -18.22
N GLY A 550 -26.08 45.63 -19.50
CA GLY A 550 -26.70 44.88 -20.60
C GLY A 550 -25.80 43.87 -21.33
N LYS A 551 -24.54 43.75 -20.97
CA LYS A 551 -23.65 42.70 -21.49
C LYS A 551 -23.05 41.92 -20.33
N ASP A 552 -23.77 40.93 -19.86
CA ASP A 552 -23.16 39.83 -19.12
C ASP A 552 -22.32 39.03 -20.12
N GLU A 553 -21.03 39.33 -20.20
CA GLU A 553 -20.08 38.48 -20.89
C GLU A 553 -20.06 37.14 -20.15
N VAL A 554 -20.24 36.05 -20.91
CA VAL A 554 -20.13 34.68 -20.36
C VAL A 554 -18.71 34.51 -19.85
N ILE A 555 -18.56 34.45 -18.51
CA ILE A 555 -17.27 34.27 -17.88
C ILE A 555 -16.85 32.80 -18.08
N ALA A 556 -15.80 32.60 -18.86
CA ALA A 556 -15.20 31.27 -19.05
C ALA A 556 -14.15 31.00 -17.97
N LEU A 557 -14.47 30.12 -17.02
CA LEU A 557 -13.51 29.65 -16.04
C LEU A 557 -12.88 28.33 -16.50
N VAL A 558 -11.56 28.23 -16.34
CA VAL A 558 -10.84 26.96 -16.48
C VAL A 558 -11.23 26.07 -15.32
N PRO A 559 -11.54 24.78 -15.53
CA PRO A 559 -11.84 23.86 -14.45
C PRO A 559 -10.74 23.85 -13.38
N PRO A 560 -11.09 23.90 -12.08
CA PRO A 560 -10.11 23.90 -11.02
C PRO A 560 -9.41 22.53 -10.91
N ILE A 561 -8.17 22.55 -10.43
CA ILE A 561 -7.45 21.32 -10.08
C ILE A 561 -8.08 20.76 -8.82
N LYS A 562 -8.51 19.48 -8.88
CA LYS A 562 -8.95 18.70 -7.73
C LYS A 562 -7.88 17.68 -7.40
N PHE A 563 -7.32 17.77 -6.21
CA PHE A 563 -6.32 16.84 -5.73
C PHE A 563 -6.97 15.59 -5.10
N THR A 564 -6.41 14.43 -5.37
CA THR A 564 -6.57 13.27 -4.48
C THR A 564 -5.78 13.52 -3.20
N LEU A 565 -5.96 12.67 -2.17
CA LEU A 565 -5.21 12.78 -0.92
C LEU A 565 -3.70 12.67 -1.18
N GLU A 566 -3.28 11.70 -1.97
CA GLU A 566 -1.88 11.48 -2.31
C GLU A 566 -1.29 12.69 -3.04
N GLN A 567 -1.99 13.20 -4.05
CA GLN A 567 -1.55 14.39 -4.79
C GLN A 567 -1.45 15.62 -3.87
N ALA A 568 -2.35 15.75 -2.90
CA ALA A 568 -2.32 16.84 -1.94
C ALA A 568 -1.10 16.75 -1.00
N LEU A 569 -0.80 15.56 -0.49
CA LEU A 569 0.36 15.28 0.37
C LEU A 569 1.70 15.51 -0.36
N GLU A 570 1.78 15.09 -1.63
CA GLU A 570 2.95 15.33 -2.47
C GLU A 570 3.14 16.82 -2.84
N PHE A 571 2.03 17.56 -2.93
CA PHE A 571 2.05 18.95 -3.40
C PHE A 571 2.52 19.95 -2.34
N ILE A 572 2.14 19.73 -1.07
CA ILE A 572 2.41 20.70 0.01
C ILE A 572 3.89 20.89 0.30
N ASP A 573 4.24 22.08 0.74
CA ASP A 573 5.57 22.44 1.22
C ASP A 573 5.65 22.45 2.76
N ASP A 574 6.84 22.68 3.32
CA ASP A 574 7.12 22.57 4.75
C ASP A 574 6.30 23.52 5.63
N ASP A 575 5.84 24.65 5.09
CA ASP A 575 4.98 25.63 5.76
C ASP A 575 3.47 25.42 5.51
N GLU A 576 3.11 24.29 4.90
CA GLU A 576 1.75 23.96 4.48
C GLU A 576 1.21 22.69 5.18
N LEU A 577 -0.09 22.53 5.14
CA LEU A 577 -0.82 21.37 5.67
C LEU A 577 -1.93 20.96 4.72
N VAL A 578 -2.22 19.66 4.70
CA VAL A 578 -3.44 19.12 4.11
C VAL A 578 -4.51 18.99 5.20
N GLU A 579 -5.60 19.74 5.07
CA GLU A 579 -6.80 19.57 5.88
C GLU A 579 -7.65 18.46 5.28
N VAL A 580 -7.78 17.36 6.02
CA VAL A 580 -8.53 16.17 5.62
C VAL A 580 -9.79 16.07 6.45
N THR A 581 -10.95 16.06 5.78
CA THR A 581 -12.26 15.90 6.41
C THR A 581 -13.07 14.84 5.67
N PRO A 582 -14.15 14.31 6.22
CA PRO A 582 -14.99 13.31 5.54
C PRO A 582 -15.47 13.73 4.15
N LYS A 583 -15.66 15.04 3.92
CA LYS A 583 -16.22 15.57 2.67
C LYS A 583 -15.21 16.30 1.78
N SER A 584 -14.10 16.79 2.35
CA SER A 584 -13.23 17.72 1.66
C SER A 584 -11.75 17.44 1.94
N ILE A 585 -10.91 17.72 0.94
CA ILE A 585 -9.47 17.83 1.06
C ILE A 585 -9.12 19.27 0.69
N ARG A 586 -8.53 20.01 1.63
CA ARG A 586 -8.14 21.42 1.45
C ARG A 586 -6.67 21.57 1.78
N LEU A 587 -6.00 22.46 1.07
CA LEU A 587 -4.61 22.82 1.35
C LEU A 587 -4.59 24.16 2.07
N ARG A 588 -3.73 24.33 3.05
CA ARG A 588 -3.60 25.58 3.79
C ARG A 588 -2.20 25.84 4.29
N LYS A 589 -1.88 27.08 4.60
CA LYS A 589 -0.67 27.43 5.33
C LYS A 589 -0.77 26.99 6.80
N LYS A 590 0.35 26.65 7.42
CA LYS A 590 0.42 26.37 8.87
C LYS A 590 0.00 27.60 9.68
N ILE A 591 0.48 28.77 9.28
CA ILE A 591 0.10 30.07 9.85
C ILE A 591 -0.94 30.71 8.94
N LEU A 592 -2.18 30.85 9.40
CA LEU A 592 -3.28 31.35 8.57
C LEU A 592 -3.22 32.86 8.34
N ASP A 593 -2.85 33.65 9.37
CA ASP A 593 -2.75 35.11 9.29
C ASP A 593 -1.56 35.58 8.45
N GLU A 594 -1.81 36.45 7.46
CA GLU A 594 -0.77 36.94 6.56
C GLU A 594 0.35 37.73 7.26
N ASN A 595 0.00 38.54 8.27
CA ASN A 595 0.98 39.35 8.97
C ASN A 595 1.90 38.48 9.85
N GLN A 596 1.35 37.43 10.43
CA GLN A 596 2.14 36.46 11.20
C GLN A 596 3.08 35.69 10.27
N ARG A 597 2.64 35.26 9.08
CA ARG A 597 3.53 34.63 8.07
C ARG A 597 4.71 35.54 7.70
N LYS A 598 4.41 36.82 7.42
CA LYS A 598 5.45 37.81 7.09
C LYS A 598 6.43 38.06 8.24
N ARG A 599 6.01 37.95 9.49
CA ARG A 599 6.89 38.07 10.66
C ARG A 599 7.74 36.80 10.83
N ALA A 600 7.15 35.64 10.66
CA ALA A 600 7.86 34.36 10.76
C ALA A 600 8.96 34.20 9.67
N ALA A 601 8.71 34.71 8.46
CA ALA A 601 9.68 34.69 7.36
C ALA A 601 10.87 35.68 7.55
N LYS A 602 10.81 36.59 8.54
CA LYS A 602 11.87 37.54 8.85
C LYS A 602 12.79 37.10 9.99
N ASN A 603 12.35 36.12 10.77
CA ASN A 603 13.14 35.49 11.84
C ASN A 603 13.83 34.22 11.34
#